data_95ba7cc3e256397eae9e9a761a44c1dd
#
_entry.id   95ba7cc3e256397eae9e9a761a44c1dd
#
_cell.length_a   1.000
_cell.length_b   1.000
_cell.length_c   1.000
_cell.angle_alpha   90.00
_cell.angle_beta   90.00
_cell.angle_gamma   90.00
#
_symmetry.space_group_name_H-M   'P 1'
#
loop_
_entity.id
_entity.type
_entity.pdbx_description
1 polymer ?
#
loop_
_entity_poly.entity_id
_entity_poly.type
_entity_poly.pdbx_seq_one_letter_code
_entity_poly.pdbx_strand_id
1 'polypeptide(L)' 'IFMGDLPRATINAVIKVSPSGRGTFVTFDKGSTSVDSKYATAIRSYLPNIEFNKSDHESIVTVPFNFRVQ' A
#
# COMPACT_ATOMS: atom_id res chain seq x y z
N ILE A 1 -3.33 5.87 -6.66
CA ILE A 1 -2.22 5.37 -7.48
C ILE A 1 -2.76 4.93 -8.83
N PHE A 2 -2.13 5.41 -9.87
CA PHE A 2 -2.43 4.98 -11.22
C PHE A 2 -1.51 3.84 -11.63
N MET A 3 -2.10 2.68 -11.93
CA MET A 3 -1.37 1.49 -12.39
C MET A 3 -2.07 1.00 -13.66
N GLY A 4 -1.58 1.44 -14.82
CA GLY A 4 -2.26 1.28 -16.10
C GLY A 4 -2.61 -0.15 -16.51
N ASP A 5 -1.88 -1.13 -15.99
CA ASP A 5 -2.07 -2.54 -16.37
C ASP A 5 -3.01 -3.30 -15.45
N LEU A 6 -3.45 -2.68 -14.37
CA LEU A 6 -4.28 -3.37 -13.39
C LEU A 6 -5.74 -2.92 -13.51
N PRO A 7 -6.68 -3.84 -13.31
CA PRO A 7 -8.08 -3.47 -13.23
C PRO A 7 -8.34 -2.48 -12.11
N ARG A 8 -9.40 -1.67 -12.29
CA ARG A 8 -9.82 -0.73 -11.26
C ARG A 8 -10.10 -1.46 -9.95
N ALA A 9 -9.54 -0.96 -8.88
CA ALA A 9 -9.75 -1.52 -7.54
C ALA A 9 -9.44 -0.49 -6.47
N THR A 10 -10.04 -0.66 -5.31
CA THR A 10 -9.69 0.05 -4.09
C THR A 10 -9.09 -0.95 -3.13
N ILE A 11 -7.84 -0.74 -2.75
CA ILE A 11 -7.11 -1.65 -1.88
C ILE A 11 -6.76 -0.91 -0.60
N ASN A 12 -7.25 -1.41 0.53
CA ASN A 12 -6.83 -0.92 1.84
C ASN A 12 -5.68 -1.81 2.29
N ALA A 13 -4.49 -1.27 2.30
CA ALA A 13 -3.28 -2.02 2.61
C ALA A 13 -2.81 -1.74 4.04
N VAL A 14 -2.52 -2.79 4.78
CA VAL A 14 -1.89 -2.67 6.09
C VAL A 14 -0.39 -2.53 5.86
N ILE A 15 0.17 -1.42 6.30
CA ILE A 15 1.57 -1.07 6.09
C ILE A 15 2.27 -0.95 7.44
N LYS A 16 3.40 -1.62 7.56
CA LYS A 16 4.29 -1.46 8.70
C LYS A 16 5.27 -0.35 8.37
N VAL A 17 5.32 0.68 9.21
CA VAL A 17 6.17 1.84 9.01
C VAL A 17 7.32 1.80 10.02
N SER A 18 8.55 1.80 9.52
CA SER A 18 9.74 1.83 10.37
C SER A 18 9.94 3.22 10.98
N PRO A 19 10.76 3.34 12.04
CA PRO A 19 11.08 4.66 12.59
C PRO A 19 11.69 5.63 11.58
N SER A 20 12.37 5.11 10.57
CA SER A 20 12.95 5.94 9.50
C SER A 20 11.93 6.38 8.44
N GLY A 21 10.67 5.95 8.55
CA GLY A 21 9.62 6.34 7.62
C GLY A 21 9.48 5.45 6.40
N ARG A 22 9.98 4.23 6.45
CA ARG A 22 9.86 3.27 5.35
C ARG A 22 8.68 2.34 5.57
N GLY A 23 7.85 2.18 4.54
CA GLY A 23 6.68 1.32 4.58
C GLY A 23 6.95 -0.06 4.00
N THR A 24 6.39 -1.07 4.64
CA THR A 24 6.42 -2.46 4.18
C THR A 24 5.00 -2.99 4.13
N PHE A 25 4.61 -3.60 3.01
CA PHE A 25 3.28 -4.19 2.88
C PHE A 25 3.16 -5.42 3.78
N VAL A 26 2.10 -5.48 4.57
CA VAL A 26 1.81 -6.60 5.47
C VAL A 26 0.70 -7.46 4.90
N THR A 27 -0.49 -6.89 4.70
CA THR A 27 -1.65 -7.63 4.23
C THR A 27 -2.72 -6.67 3.70
N PHE A 28 -3.77 -7.23 3.13
CA PHE A 28 -4.96 -6.47 2.75
C PHE A 28 -5.85 -6.30 3.97
N ASP A 29 -6.47 -5.13 4.09
CA ASP A 29 -7.43 -4.83 5.15
C ASP A 29 -8.86 -4.88 4.60
N LYS A 30 -9.83 -4.75 5.50
CA LYS A 30 -11.26 -4.70 5.16
C LYS A 30 -11.53 -3.59 4.15
N GLY A 31 -12.53 -3.82 3.31
CA GLY A 31 -12.94 -2.85 2.30
C GLY A 31 -12.13 -2.90 1.02
N SER A 32 -11.09 -3.74 0.94
CA SER A 32 -10.40 -3.99 -0.31
C SER A 32 -11.33 -4.71 -1.28
N THR A 33 -11.39 -4.23 -2.53
CA THR A 33 -12.25 -4.86 -3.55
C THR A 33 -11.63 -6.11 -4.15
N SER A 34 -10.34 -6.34 -3.90
CA SER A 34 -9.62 -7.53 -4.35
C SER A 34 -8.49 -7.84 -3.37
N VAL A 35 -8.13 -9.11 -3.29
CA VAL A 35 -6.96 -9.57 -2.52
C VAL A 35 -5.96 -10.30 -3.43
N ASP A 36 -6.04 -10.02 -4.72
CA ASP A 36 -5.13 -10.61 -5.71
C ASP A 36 -3.69 -10.13 -5.45
N SER A 37 -2.75 -11.07 -5.51
CA SER A 37 -1.33 -10.77 -5.26
C SER A 37 -0.73 -9.75 -6.20
N LYS A 38 -1.31 -9.53 -7.37
CA LYS A 38 -0.83 -8.50 -8.31
C LYS A 38 -0.91 -7.10 -7.72
N TYR A 39 -1.92 -6.83 -6.89
CA TYR A 39 -2.03 -5.54 -6.20
C TYR A 39 -0.99 -5.42 -5.10
N ALA A 40 -0.71 -6.50 -4.38
CA ALA A 40 0.36 -6.51 -3.38
C ALA A 40 1.72 -6.21 -4.02
N THR A 41 1.99 -6.83 -5.17
CA THR A 41 3.23 -6.60 -5.92
C THR A 41 3.33 -5.14 -6.35
N ALA A 42 2.25 -4.57 -6.88
CA ALA A 42 2.22 -3.17 -7.31
C ALA A 42 2.44 -2.22 -6.13
N ILE A 43 1.80 -2.47 -5.00
CA ILE A 43 1.96 -1.66 -3.79
C ILE A 43 3.40 -1.73 -3.28
N ARG A 44 4.00 -2.92 -3.23
CA ARG A 44 5.40 -3.08 -2.82
C ARG A 44 6.34 -2.29 -3.71
N SER A 45 6.08 -2.25 -5.01
CA SER A 45 6.88 -1.48 -5.95
C SER A 45 6.73 0.02 -5.75
N TYR A 46 5.58 0.47 -5.28
CA TYR A 46 5.30 1.88 -5.07
C TYR A 46 5.80 2.41 -3.73
N LEU A 47 5.79 1.59 -2.69
CA LEU A 47 6.13 2.00 -1.32
C LEU A 47 7.47 2.73 -1.19
N PRO A 48 8.53 2.35 -1.92
CA PRO A 48 9.80 3.10 -1.83
C PRO A 48 9.68 4.58 -2.22
N ASN A 49 8.62 4.96 -2.94
CA ASN A 49 8.38 6.34 -3.35
C ASN A 49 7.58 7.14 -2.32
N ILE A 50 7.12 6.50 -1.25
CA ILE A 50 6.35 7.15 -0.20
C ILE A 50 7.23 7.36 1.01
N GLU A 51 7.30 8.61 1.49
CA GLU A 51 7.95 8.93 2.75
C GLU A 51 6.88 9.05 3.83
N PHE A 52 6.92 8.14 4.79
CA PHE A 52 6.09 8.24 5.98
C PHE A 52 6.78 9.09 7.03
N ASN A 53 6.03 9.58 8.01
CA ASN A 53 6.61 10.36 9.08
C ASN A 53 7.60 9.53 9.88
N LYS A 54 8.73 10.13 10.20
CA LYS A 54 9.73 9.52 11.08
C LYS A 54 9.25 9.58 12.52
N SER A 55 9.60 8.58 13.30
CA SER A 55 9.27 8.51 14.71
C SER A 55 10.34 7.71 15.45
N ASP A 56 10.13 7.46 16.74
CA ASP A 56 11.03 6.66 17.54
C ASP A 56 10.56 5.22 17.71
N HIS A 57 9.51 4.84 16.98
CA HIS A 57 8.93 3.50 17.09
C HIS A 57 8.40 3.04 15.74
N GLU A 58 8.12 1.75 15.65
CA GLU A 58 7.47 1.13 14.51
C GLU A 58 5.96 1.32 14.63
N SER A 59 5.29 1.57 13.51
CA SER A 59 3.85 1.80 13.46
C SER A 59 3.19 0.90 12.43
N ILE A 60 1.91 0.59 12.66
CA ILE A 60 1.08 -0.12 11.69
C ILE A 60 -0.02 0.85 11.28
N VAL A 61 -0.15 1.08 9.97
CA VAL A 61 -1.15 1.99 9.42
C VAL A 61 -1.88 1.31 8.28
N THR A 62 -3.12 1.74 8.02
CA THR A 62 -3.87 1.30 6.84
C THR A 62 -3.89 2.44 5.83
N VAL A 63 -3.45 2.15 4.62
CA VAL A 63 -3.36 3.13 3.53
C VAL A 63 -4.25 2.69 2.39
N PRO A 64 -5.19 3.54 1.95
CA PRO A 64 -5.99 3.22 0.77
C PRO A 64 -5.22 3.50 -0.51
N PHE A 65 -5.23 2.53 -1.42
CA PHE A 65 -4.67 2.67 -2.75
C PHE A 65 -5.79 2.50 -3.77
N ASN A 66 -5.97 3.50 -4.61
CA ASN A 66 -6.96 3.45 -5.67
C ASN A 66 -6.25 3.15 -7.00
N PHE A 67 -6.53 1.97 -7.55
CA PHE A 67 -6.03 1.59 -8.85
C PHE A 67 -7.07 1.97 -9.89
N ARG A 68 -6.63 2.67 -10.93
CA ARG A 68 -7.52 3.16 -11.98
C ARG A 68 -6.99 2.73 -13.34
N VAL A 69 -7.92 2.42 -14.23
CA VAL A 69 -7.62 2.19 -15.64
C VAL A 69 -7.59 3.54 -16.34
N GLN A 70 -6.56 3.75 -17.15
CA GLN A 70 -6.45 4.96 -17.94
C GLN A 70 -7.44 4.94 -19.10
#